data_327594bc1c23de0245e9efe639cab26d
#
_entry.id   327594bc1c23de0245e9efe639cab26d
#
_cell.length_a   1.000
_cell.length_b   1.000
_cell.length_c   1.000
_cell.angle_alpha   90.00
_cell.angle_beta   90.00
_cell.angle_gamma   90.00
#
_symmetry.space_group_name_H-M   'P 1'
#
loop_
_entity.id
_entity.type
_entity.pdbx_description
1 polymer ?
#
loop_
_entity_poly.entity_id
_entity_poly.type
_entity_poly.pdbx_seq_one_letter_code
_entity_poly.pdbx_strand_id
1 'polypeptide(L)'
;MDRTVHFRSDGLALSPAEYTRLLVQLAEEPGIAADEFSREGVVLELEERMAALLGKQMALFLPSGTLANHLALRVIATRGRRVLVQRESHIYNDTGDCTQELSGLTLIPLAPQRATFTLAEVEAEIARLPDARVSTPVGVISIESPVRRLQGEVFDFTEMQRIAAFAREHRIGLHLDGARLFLASAYTGITPASYAALFDTVYVSLYKYFNAAAGAVLAGPTELIENLYDQRRMFGGSLRQAWPYAAVALHYIGGFGERFERAAAAAETLFQALRRHPGCEVRRPAAATNVTRLRVFGAGAEGLPERLLARGIAIRPALHASPEGAEFELFTNETILRRPANEIAEIFIGALKPLSALKGGEGGARRAAMGATVS
;
A
#
# COMPACT_ATOMS: atom_id res chain seq x y z
N MET A 1 13.21 -23.42 -1.86
CA MET A 1 12.40 -22.19 -1.70
C MET A 1 13.30 -20.99 -2.00
N ASP A 2 12.81 -20.04 -2.75
CA ASP A 2 13.52 -18.77 -2.99
C ASP A 2 13.75 -18.05 -1.66
N ARG A 3 15.02 -17.76 -1.33
CA ARG A 3 15.42 -17.01 -0.13
C ARG A 3 15.59 -15.51 -0.40
N THR A 4 15.25 -15.05 -1.60
CA THR A 4 15.37 -13.64 -1.96
C THR A 4 14.43 -12.80 -1.12
N VAL A 5 14.98 -11.80 -0.43
CA VAL A 5 14.22 -10.75 0.28
C VAL A 5 14.13 -9.55 -0.64
N HIS A 6 12.94 -9.02 -0.86
CA HIS A 6 12.82 -7.82 -1.66
C HIS A 6 12.07 -6.71 -0.92
N PHE A 7 12.49 -5.48 -1.18
CA PHE A 7 11.90 -4.26 -0.64
C PHE A 7 11.33 -3.40 -1.78
N ARG A 8 10.74 -4.04 -2.82
CA ARG A 8 10.30 -3.36 -4.05
C ARG A 8 8.82 -3.01 -4.07
N SER A 9 8.01 -3.69 -3.29
CA SER A 9 6.55 -3.59 -3.31
C SER A 9 5.94 -4.00 -1.97
N ASP A 10 4.65 -3.74 -1.80
CA ASP A 10 3.89 -4.10 -0.60
C ASP A 10 3.74 -5.63 -0.40
N GLY A 11 3.71 -6.40 -1.49
CA GLY A 11 3.48 -7.85 -1.47
C GLY A 11 4.72 -8.66 -1.84
N LEU A 12 4.54 -9.95 -2.09
CA LEU A 12 5.59 -10.94 -2.31
C LEU A 12 6.29 -10.82 -3.68
N ALA A 13 5.75 -10.04 -4.61
CA ALA A 13 6.23 -9.89 -6.00
C ALA A 13 6.45 -11.25 -6.69
N LEU A 14 5.46 -12.12 -6.62
CA LEU A 14 5.49 -13.44 -7.24
C LEU A 14 5.80 -13.32 -8.73
N SER A 15 6.76 -14.09 -9.20
CA SER A 15 7.02 -14.22 -10.63
C SER A 15 5.84 -14.90 -11.33
N PRO A 16 5.68 -14.75 -12.66
CA PRO A 16 4.64 -15.45 -13.41
C PRO A 16 4.64 -16.96 -13.16
N ALA A 17 5.82 -17.58 -13.07
CA ALA A 17 5.94 -19.02 -12.81
C ALA A 17 5.52 -19.41 -11.39
N GLU A 18 5.81 -18.59 -10.38
CA GLU A 18 5.36 -18.83 -9.00
C GLU A 18 3.86 -18.63 -8.88
N TYR A 19 3.32 -17.57 -9.49
CA TYR A 19 1.90 -17.30 -9.51
C TYR A 19 1.12 -18.43 -10.19
N THR A 20 1.60 -18.93 -11.34
CA THR A 20 0.96 -20.05 -12.05
C THR A 20 0.97 -21.33 -11.21
N ARG A 21 2.10 -21.66 -10.56
CA ARG A 21 2.17 -22.84 -9.67
C ARG A 21 1.21 -22.73 -8.50
N LEU A 22 1.10 -21.54 -7.90
CA LEU A 22 0.11 -21.29 -6.84
C LEU A 22 -1.32 -21.47 -7.35
N LEU A 23 -1.65 -20.95 -8.54
CA LEU A 23 -2.98 -21.14 -9.14
C LEU A 23 -3.32 -22.62 -9.39
N VAL A 24 -2.36 -23.41 -9.87
CA VAL A 24 -2.55 -24.85 -10.05
C VAL A 24 -2.84 -25.51 -8.70
N GLN A 25 -2.03 -25.24 -7.70
CA GLN A 25 -2.24 -25.77 -6.34
C GLN A 25 -3.62 -25.40 -5.80
N LEU A 26 -4.04 -24.13 -5.90
CA LEU A 26 -5.33 -23.68 -5.40
C LEU A 26 -6.49 -24.30 -6.19
N ALA A 27 -6.36 -24.47 -7.52
CA ALA A 27 -7.40 -25.08 -8.35
C ALA A 27 -7.64 -26.57 -8.05
N GLU A 28 -6.66 -27.24 -7.43
CA GLU A 28 -6.78 -28.63 -6.97
C GLU A 28 -7.42 -28.73 -5.57
N GLU A 29 -7.55 -27.61 -4.85
CA GLU A 29 -8.23 -27.59 -3.54
C GLU A 29 -9.73 -27.77 -3.68
N PRO A 30 -10.37 -28.55 -2.78
CA PRO A 30 -11.83 -28.67 -2.77
C PRO A 30 -12.51 -27.32 -2.56
N GLY A 31 -13.52 -27.01 -3.36
CA GLY A 31 -14.33 -25.79 -3.23
C GLY A 31 -13.94 -24.64 -4.15
N ILE A 32 -12.80 -24.70 -4.85
CA ILE A 32 -12.47 -23.70 -5.87
C ILE A 32 -13.22 -24.02 -7.16
N ALA A 33 -14.26 -23.24 -7.45
CA ALA A 33 -15.05 -23.32 -8.67
C ALA A 33 -14.93 -22.03 -9.48
N ALA A 34 -15.05 -22.14 -10.80
CA ALA A 34 -15.13 -20.99 -11.68
C ALA A 34 -16.41 -20.19 -11.39
N ASP A 35 -16.28 -18.88 -11.41
CA ASP A 35 -17.39 -17.94 -11.30
C ASP A 35 -17.88 -17.49 -12.68
N GLU A 36 -19.11 -16.98 -12.71
CA GLU A 36 -19.62 -16.26 -13.87
C GLU A 36 -19.85 -14.78 -13.55
N PHE A 37 -19.15 -13.91 -14.28
CA PHE A 37 -19.25 -12.45 -14.14
C PHE A 37 -18.98 -11.94 -12.71
N SER A 38 -18.04 -12.57 -12.01
CA SER A 38 -17.60 -12.21 -10.65
C SER A 38 -18.76 -12.24 -9.62
N ARG A 39 -19.59 -13.28 -9.60
CA ARG A 39 -20.80 -13.32 -8.76
C ARG A 39 -20.90 -14.49 -7.78
N GLU A 40 -20.18 -15.57 -7.98
CA GLU A 40 -20.39 -16.83 -7.26
C GLU A 40 -19.06 -17.53 -6.94
N GLY A 41 -19.13 -18.70 -6.34
CA GLY A 41 -17.96 -19.50 -6.01
C GLY A 41 -17.00 -18.76 -5.07
N VAL A 42 -15.72 -18.91 -5.32
CA VAL A 42 -14.66 -18.33 -4.50
C VAL A 42 -14.67 -16.78 -4.47
N VAL A 43 -15.33 -16.14 -5.45
CA VAL A 43 -15.48 -14.66 -5.43
C VAL A 43 -16.46 -14.26 -4.34
N LEU A 44 -17.58 -14.96 -4.21
CA LEU A 44 -18.55 -14.71 -3.12
C LEU A 44 -17.91 -14.98 -1.75
N GLU A 45 -17.14 -16.06 -1.61
CA GLU A 45 -16.40 -16.36 -0.37
C GLU A 45 -15.43 -15.22 0.00
N LEU A 46 -14.70 -14.66 -0.99
CA LEU A 46 -13.85 -13.48 -0.77
C LEU A 46 -14.66 -12.27 -0.29
N GLU A 47 -15.79 -11.99 -0.93
CA GLU A 47 -16.68 -10.87 -0.59
C GLU A 47 -17.20 -11.01 0.84
N GLU A 48 -17.71 -12.18 1.21
CA GLU A 48 -18.18 -12.50 2.58
C GLU A 48 -17.06 -12.39 3.61
N ARG A 49 -15.88 -12.95 3.30
CA ARG A 49 -14.71 -12.88 4.18
C ARG A 49 -14.25 -11.45 4.42
N MET A 50 -14.20 -10.63 3.36
CA MET A 50 -13.80 -9.22 3.46
C MET A 50 -14.85 -8.37 4.20
N ALA A 51 -16.14 -8.60 3.95
CA ALA A 51 -17.21 -7.96 4.70
C ALA A 51 -17.07 -8.22 6.21
N ALA A 52 -16.86 -9.49 6.59
CA ALA A 52 -16.64 -9.87 7.99
C ALA A 52 -15.40 -9.21 8.61
N LEU A 53 -14.26 -9.21 7.92
CA LEU A 53 -13.01 -8.60 8.41
C LEU A 53 -13.12 -7.07 8.57
N LEU A 54 -13.95 -6.42 7.76
CA LEU A 54 -14.20 -4.98 7.82
C LEU A 54 -15.39 -4.62 8.72
N GLY A 55 -16.11 -5.60 9.25
CA GLY A 55 -17.34 -5.36 10.03
C GLY A 55 -18.42 -4.65 9.22
N LYS A 56 -18.49 -4.92 7.90
CA LYS A 56 -19.49 -4.38 6.98
C LYS A 56 -20.54 -5.44 6.63
N GLN A 57 -21.71 -4.99 6.21
CA GLN A 57 -22.83 -5.89 5.87
C GLN A 57 -22.57 -6.66 4.59
N MET A 58 -21.94 -6.03 3.60
CA MET A 58 -21.69 -6.61 2.28
C MET A 58 -20.39 -6.06 1.67
N ALA A 59 -19.81 -6.84 0.78
CA ALA A 59 -18.66 -6.41 -0.02
C ALA A 59 -18.83 -6.86 -1.48
N LEU A 60 -18.19 -6.16 -2.40
CA LEU A 60 -18.21 -6.43 -3.84
C LEU A 60 -16.80 -6.47 -4.39
N PHE A 61 -16.47 -7.52 -5.13
CA PHE A 61 -15.24 -7.60 -5.92
C PHE A 61 -15.30 -6.64 -7.12
N LEU A 62 -14.18 -5.94 -7.36
CA LEU A 62 -13.98 -5.03 -8.47
C LEU A 62 -12.61 -5.28 -9.10
N PRO A 63 -12.42 -5.14 -10.42
CA PRO A 63 -11.14 -5.44 -11.07
C PRO A 63 -10.02 -4.46 -10.71
N SER A 64 -10.34 -3.26 -10.26
CA SER A 64 -9.34 -2.23 -9.91
C SER A 64 -9.79 -1.34 -8.76
N GLY A 65 -8.80 -0.77 -8.03
CA GLY A 65 -9.05 0.21 -6.97
C GLY A 65 -9.59 1.55 -7.50
N THR A 66 -9.18 1.95 -8.71
CA THR A 66 -9.73 3.14 -9.37
C THR A 66 -11.23 3.03 -9.55
N LEU A 67 -11.72 1.88 -10.03
CA LEU A 67 -13.16 1.66 -10.18
C LEU A 67 -13.85 1.58 -8.81
N ALA A 68 -13.23 0.97 -7.80
CA ALA A 68 -13.78 0.88 -6.45
C ALA A 68 -14.00 2.27 -5.83
N ASN A 69 -12.97 3.11 -5.83
CA ASN A 69 -13.07 4.49 -5.33
C ASN A 69 -14.08 5.31 -6.14
N HIS A 70 -14.04 5.23 -7.47
CA HIS A 70 -14.98 5.95 -8.34
C HIS A 70 -16.44 5.58 -8.04
N LEU A 71 -16.77 4.28 -7.99
CA LEU A 71 -18.13 3.81 -7.70
C LEU A 71 -18.58 4.18 -6.30
N ALA A 72 -17.70 4.06 -5.29
CA ALA A 72 -18.00 4.47 -3.93
C ALA A 72 -18.43 5.95 -3.88
N LEU A 73 -17.60 6.85 -4.41
CA LEU A 73 -17.89 8.27 -4.40
C LEU A 73 -19.19 8.60 -5.20
N ARG A 74 -19.37 7.92 -6.34
CA ARG A 74 -20.56 8.10 -7.20
C ARG A 74 -21.86 7.81 -6.46
N VAL A 75 -21.93 6.72 -5.70
CA VAL A 75 -23.20 6.28 -5.06
C VAL A 75 -23.48 6.97 -3.75
N ILE A 76 -22.46 7.41 -3.01
CA ILE A 76 -22.66 8.12 -1.74
C ILE A 76 -22.81 9.65 -1.91
N ALA A 77 -22.46 10.22 -3.07
CA ALA A 77 -22.59 11.65 -3.36
C ALA A 77 -24.05 12.07 -3.67
N THR A 78 -24.97 11.73 -2.78
CA THR A 78 -26.41 11.93 -2.99
C THR A 78 -26.89 13.37 -2.78
N ARG A 79 -26.20 14.16 -1.94
CA ARG A 79 -26.60 15.51 -1.53
C ARG A 79 -25.81 16.62 -2.19
N GLY A 80 -24.66 16.30 -2.76
CA GLY A 80 -23.77 17.29 -3.38
C GLY A 80 -22.75 16.63 -4.26
N ARG A 81 -22.20 17.41 -5.19
CA ARG A 81 -21.23 16.95 -6.18
C ARG A 81 -19.78 17.27 -5.80
N ARG A 82 -19.53 17.94 -4.66
CA ARG A 82 -18.18 18.21 -4.18
C ARG A 82 -17.72 17.12 -3.23
N VAL A 83 -16.47 16.70 -3.40
CA VAL A 83 -15.83 15.66 -2.60
C VAL A 83 -14.56 16.25 -1.99
N LEU A 84 -14.49 16.32 -0.65
CA LEU A 84 -13.26 16.71 0.04
C LEU A 84 -12.30 15.55 0.06
N VAL A 85 -11.02 15.77 -0.30
CA VAL A 85 -9.97 14.76 -0.39
C VAL A 85 -8.63 15.31 0.12
N GLN A 86 -7.68 14.46 0.51
CA GLN A 86 -6.31 14.94 0.69
C GLN A 86 -5.73 15.37 -0.67
N ARG A 87 -4.96 16.47 -0.66
CA ARG A 87 -4.20 16.91 -1.84
C ARG A 87 -3.32 15.79 -2.41
N GLU A 88 -2.76 14.95 -1.55
CA GLU A 88 -1.85 13.87 -1.90
C GLU A 88 -2.57 12.53 -2.14
N SER A 89 -3.91 12.50 -2.13
CA SER A 89 -4.67 11.26 -2.34
C SER A 89 -4.50 10.72 -3.77
N HIS A 90 -4.57 9.38 -3.86
CA HIS A 90 -4.57 8.65 -5.13
C HIS A 90 -5.70 9.08 -6.06
N ILE A 91 -6.92 9.26 -5.53
CA ILE A 91 -8.10 9.61 -6.33
C ILE A 91 -7.94 11.00 -6.98
N TYR A 92 -7.20 11.90 -6.35
CA TYR A 92 -6.95 13.24 -6.87
C TYR A 92 -5.81 13.28 -7.89
N ASN A 93 -4.76 12.43 -7.74
CA ASN A 93 -3.53 12.57 -8.53
C ASN A 93 -3.30 11.47 -9.58
N ASP A 94 -3.89 10.27 -9.40
CA ASP A 94 -3.43 9.08 -10.12
C ASP A 94 -4.55 8.37 -10.91
N THR A 95 -5.74 8.97 -11.05
CA THR A 95 -6.92 8.31 -11.63
C THR A 95 -7.42 8.95 -12.94
N GLY A 96 -6.70 9.92 -13.46
CA GLY A 96 -7.06 10.60 -14.73
C GLY A 96 -8.42 11.28 -14.65
N ASP A 97 -8.69 11.97 -13.55
CA ASP A 97 -9.94 12.73 -13.30
C ASP A 97 -11.24 11.92 -13.49
N CYS A 98 -11.16 10.59 -13.31
CA CYS A 98 -12.29 9.68 -13.59
C CYS A 98 -13.57 10.04 -12.84
N THR A 99 -13.48 10.63 -11.66
CA THR A 99 -14.66 11.08 -10.88
C THR A 99 -15.34 12.27 -11.49
N GLN A 100 -14.58 13.20 -12.06
CA GLN A 100 -15.07 14.37 -12.79
C GLN A 100 -15.68 13.96 -14.13
N GLU A 101 -14.90 13.27 -14.94
CA GLU A 101 -15.27 12.89 -16.31
C GLU A 101 -16.45 11.92 -16.37
N LEU A 102 -16.46 10.91 -15.51
CA LEU A 102 -17.45 9.84 -15.58
C LEU A 102 -18.66 10.03 -14.65
N SER A 103 -18.54 10.88 -13.62
CA SER A 103 -19.63 11.06 -12.64
C SER A 103 -19.95 12.51 -12.30
N GLY A 104 -19.25 13.48 -12.89
CA GLY A 104 -19.47 14.90 -12.66
C GLY A 104 -19.24 15.32 -11.20
N LEU A 105 -18.32 14.64 -10.49
CA LEU A 105 -17.92 15.00 -9.14
C LEU A 105 -16.73 15.96 -9.17
N THR A 106 -16.74 16.98 -8.32
CA THR A 106 -15.63 17.94 -8.20
C THR A 106 -14.83 17.63 -6.97
N LEU A 107 -13.55 17.25 -7.12
CA LEU A 107 -12.66 17.01 -6.00
C LEU A 107 -12.10 18.33 -5.47
N ILE A 108 -12.18 18.52 -4.16
CA ILE A 108 -11.67 19.69 -3.43
C ILE A 108 -10.50 19.21 -2.56
N PRO A 109 -9.25 19.52 -2.95
CA PRO A 109 -8.07 19.04 -2.22
C PRO A 109 -7.82 19.88 -0.96
N LEU A 110 -7.62 19.21 0.17
CA LEU A 110 -7.24 19.77 1.45
C LEU A 110 -5.83 19.36 1.87
N ALA A 111 -5.25 20.04 2.84
CA ALA A 111 -4.01 19.69 3.53
C ALA A 111 -2.82 19.38 2.60
N PRO A 112 -2.33 20.31 1.76
CA PRO A 112 -1.17 20.06 0.92
C PRO A 112 0.03 19.60 1.76
N GLN A 113 0.71 18.54 1.27
CA GLN A 113 1.88 17.91 1.90
C GLN A 113 1.63 17.31 3.30
N ARG A 114 0.40 17.04 3.67
CA ARG A 114 0.01 16.40 4.94
C ARG A 114 -0.93 15.21 4.69
N ALA A 115 -0.77 14.15 5.46
CA ALA A 115 -1.67 13.00 5.41
C ALA A 115 -3.03 13.30 6.06
N THR A 116 -3.03 14.15 7.07
CA THR A 116 -4.24 14.52 7.82
C THR A 116 -4.68 15.94 7.51
N PHE A 117 -5.91 16.12 7.07
CA PHE A 117 -6.62 17.39 7.18
C PHE A 117 -7.47 17.42 8.46
N THR A 118 -7.69 18.59 9.01
CA THR A 118 -8.41 18.76 10.29
C THR A 118 -9.89 18.98 10.08
N LEU A 119 -10.71 18.72 11.12
CA LEU A 119 -12.12 19.08 11.14
C LEU A 119 -12.31 20.58 10.87
N ALA A 120 -11.46 21.43 11.42
CA ALA A 120 -11.52 22.88 11.18
C ALA A 120 -11.34 23.25 9.71
N GLU A 121 -10.48 22.52 8.96
CA GLU A 121 -10.33 22.73 7.51
C GLU A 121 -11.57 22.26 6.74
N VAL A 122 -12.21 21.17 7.16
CA VAL A 122 -13.50 20.71 6.60
C VAL A 122 -14.60 21.75 6.84
N GLU A 123 -14.75 22.23 8.07
CA GLU A 123 -15.73 23.25 8.44
C GLU A 123 -15.52 24.56 7.68
N ALA A 124 -14.25 25.02 7.57
CA ALA A 124 -13.90 26.23 6.82
C ALA A 124 -14.26 26.11 5.33
N GLU A 125 -14.00 24.95 4.70
CA GLU A 125 -14.37 24.74 3.29
C GLU A 125 -15.90 24.71 3.12
N ILE A 126 -16.64 24.06 4.01
CA ILE A 126 -18.10 24.02 3.98
C ILE A 126 -18.70 25.42 4.24
N ALA A 127 -18.18 26.17 5.20
CA ALA A 127 -18.65 27.53 5.52
C ALA A 127 -18.46 28.54 4.38
N ARG A 128 -17.49 28.33 3.50
CA ARG A 128 -17.22 29.16 2.32
C ARG A 128 -18.26 29.01 1.21
N LEU A 129 -19.03 27.90 1.19
CA LEU A 129 -19.96 27.58 0.10
C LEU A 129 -21.23 28.45 0.03
N PRO A 130 -21.83 28.92 1.13
CA PRO A 130 -23.00 29.81 1.09
C PRO A 130 -22.76 31.15 0.40
N ASP A 131 -21.50 31.62 0.35
CA ASP A 131 -21.13 32.89 -0.29
C ASP A 131 -21.11 32.80 -1.84
N ALA A 132 -21.26 31.59 -2.40
CA ALA A 132 -21.32 31.38 -3.82
C ALA A 132 -22.71 31.74 -4.38
N ARG A 133 -22.76 32.34 -5.59
CA ARG A 133 -24.02 32.63 -6.28
C ARG A 133 -24.91 31.41 -6.52
N VAL A 134 -24.27 30.23 -6.67
CA VAL A 134 -24.94 28.94 -6.85
C VAL A 134 -24.42 28.00 -5.76
N SER A 135 -25.30 27.52 -4.91
CA SER A 135 -24.92 26.56 -3.88
C SER A 135 -24.53 25.22 -4.48
N THR A 136 -23.35 24.78 -4.14
CA THR A 136 -22.80 23.47 -4.54
C THR A 136 -22.28 22.74 -3.28
N PRO A 137 -23.16 22.03 -2.56
CA PRO A 137 -22.81 21.45 -1.28
C PRO A 137 -21.77 20.32 -1.41
N VAL A 138 -21.04 20.12 -0.32
CA VAL A 138 -20.18 18.92 -0.15
C VAL A 138 -21.09 17.71 0.03
N GLY A 139 -20.89 16.71 -0.81
CA GLY A 139 -21.64 15.45 -0.74
C GLY A 139 -20.85 14.34 -0.05
N VAL A 140 -19.51 14.39 -0.12
CA VAL A 140 -18.64 13.32 0.39
C VAL A 140 -17.37 13.90 1.00
N ILE A 141 -16.88 13.25 2.05
CA ILE A 141 -15.50 13.34 2.52
C ILE A 141 -14.84 12.01 2.27
N SER A 142 -13.76 11.99 1.48
CA SER A 142 -12.98 10.80 1.17
C SER A 142 -11.60 10.91 1.79
N ILE A 143 -11.23 9.93 2.59
CA ILE A 143 -9.94 9.85 3.27
C ILE A 143 -9.16 8.68 2.71
N GLU A 144 -7.92 8.90 2.26
CA GLU A 144 -6.94 7.84 2.00
C GLU A 144 -6.11 7.61 3.26
N SER A 145 -6.02 6.36 3.71
CA SER A 145 -5.16 5.98 4.83
C SER A 145 -4.73 4.52 4.71
N PRO A 146 -3.40 4.25 4.63
CA PRO A 146 -2.23 5.16 4.57
C PRO A 146 -2.11 5.91 3.24
N VAL A 147 -1.59 7.13 3.28
CA VAL A 147 -1.37 7.98 2.08
C VAL A 147 -0.08 7.57 1.36
N ARG A 148 -0.21 6.95 0.20
CA ARG A 148 0.94 6.41 -0.54
C ARG A 148 1.98 7.48 -0.88
N ARG A 149 1.54 8.66 -1.36
CA ARG A 149 2.43 9.76 -1.78
C ARG A 149 3.21 10.39 -0.63
N LEU A 150 2.80 10.11 0.63
CA LEU A 150 3.48 10.54 1.86
C LEU A 150 4.12 9.36 2.61
N GLN A 151 4.79 8.46 1.88
CA GLN A 151 5.52 7.30 2.42
C GLN A 151 4.66 6.36 3.28
N GLY A 152 3.36 6.25 2.95
CA GLY A 152 2.44 5.42 3.72
C GLY A 152 2.11 5.97 5.11
N GLU A 153 2.17 7.28 5.29
CA GLU A 153 1.74 7.94 6.50
C GLU A 153 0.23 7.76 6.71
N VAL A 154 -0.17 7.37 7.92
CA VAL A 154 -1.59 7.19 8.25
C VAL A 154 -2.25 8.51 8.60
N PHE A 155 -3.52 8.62 8.30
CA PHE A 155 -4.37 9.71 8.79
C PHE A 155 -4.55 9.61 10.31
N ASP A 156 -4.50 10.72 11.03
CA ASP A 156 -4.73 10.72 12.48
C ASP A 156 -6.11 10.15 12.82
N PHE A 157 -6.14 9.08 13.61
CA PHE A 157 -7.38 8.35 13.91
C PHE A 157 -8.35 9.15 14.76
N THR A 158 -7.86 9.98 15.67
CA THR A 158 -8.70 10.84 16.51
C THR A 158 -9.38 11.91 15.66
N GLU A 159 -8.63 12.50 14.73
CA GLU A 159 -9.18 13.48 13.81
C GLU A 159 -10.16 12.83 12.82
N MET A 160 -9.87 11.59 12.38
CA MET A 160 -10.80 10.78 11.57
C MET A 160 -12.14 10.55 12.29
N GLN A 161 -12.12 10.27 13.60
CA GLN A 161 -13.32 10.11 14.41
C GLN A 161 -14.13 11.42 14.52
N ARG A 162 -13.44 12.55 14.71
CA ARG A 162 -14.09 13.87 14.79
C ARG A 162 -14.77 14.25 13.47
N ILE A 163 -14.08 14.03 12.36
CA ILE A 163 -14.62 14.27 11.02
C ILE A 163 -15.81 13.33 10.75
N ALA A 164 -15.71 12.06 11.14
CA ALA A 164 -16.79 11.11 10.95
C ALA A 164 -18.06 11.48 11.75
N ALA A 165 -17.91 11.97 12.99
CA ALA A 165 -19.03 12.46 13.80
C ALA A 165 -19.70 13.67 13.13
N PHE A 166 -18.92 14.65 12.71
CA PHE A 166 -19.39 15.85 12.00
C PHE A 166 -20.12 15.48 10.69
N ALA A 167 -19.53 14.61 9.88
CA ALA A 167 -20.11 14.20 8.60
C ALA A 167 -21.48 13.53 8.78
N ARG A 168 -21.64 12.66 9.80
CA ARG A 168 -22.92 12.03 10.12
C ARG A 168 -23.99 13.06 10.53
N GLU A 169 -23.65 14.02 11.39
CA GLU A 169 -24.56 15.11 11.79
C GLU A 169 -25.04 15.91 10.59
N HIS A 170 -24.13 16.20 9.64
CA HIS A 170 -24.43 16.99 8.44
C HIS A 170 -24.92 16.14 7.26
N ARG A 171 -25.03 14.81 7.41
CA ARG A 171 -25.42 13.85 6.37
C ARG A 171 -24.54 13.93 5.12
N ILE A 172 -23.24 14.07 5.34
CA ILE A 172 -22.19 14.02 4.31
C ILE A 172 -21.70 12.58 4.23
N GLY A 173 -21.60 12.02 3.03
CA GLY A 173 -21.11 10.65 2.82
C GLY A 173 -19.64 10.51 3.19
N LEU A 174 -19.24 9.35 3.68
CA LEU A 174 -17.88 9.05 4.13
C LEU A 174 -17.31 7.85 3.36
N HIS A 175 -16.16 8.04 2.71
CA HIS A 175 -15.44 6.98 2.02
C HIS A 175 -14.01 6.85 2.54
N LEU A 176 -13.57 5.61 2.80
CA LEU A 176 -12.17 5.27 3.11
C LEU A 176 -11.51 4.60 1.91
N ASP A 177 -10.56 5.28 1.30
CA ASP A 177 -9.55 4.59 0.48
C ASP A 177 -8.56 3.90 1.42
N GLY A 178 -8.92 2.66 1.76
CA GLY A 178 -8.14 1.77 2.60
C GLY A 178 -7.27 0.80 1.78
N ALA A 179 -6.75 1.22 0.62
CA ALA A 179 -5.94 0.36 -0.25
C ALA A 179 -4.82 -0.39 0.48
N ARG A 180 -4.33 0.16 1.59
CA ARG A 180 -3.30 -0.43 2.48
C ARG A 180 -3.75 -0.56 3.93
N LEU A 181 -5.06 -0.67 4.17
CA LEU A 181 -5.65 -0.65 5.51
C LEU A 181 -5.09 -1.73 6.46
N PHE A 182 -4.89 -2.95 5.95
CA PHE A 182 -4.34 -4.04 6.78
C PHE A 182 -2.86 -3.83 7.13
N LEU A 183 -2.10 -3.10 6.30
CA LEU A 183 -0.75 -2.66 6.66
C LEU A 183 -0.83 -1.61 7.78
N ALA A 184 -1.71 -0.61 7.65
CA ALA A 184 -1.90 0.40 8.70
C ALA A 184 -2.24 -0.24 10.05
N SER A 185 -3.14 -1.22 10.05
CA SER A 185 -3.55 -1.95 11.26
C SER A 185 -2.38 -2.56 12.02
N ALA A 186 -1.43 -3.19 11.31
CA ALA A 186 -0.25 -3.80 11.93
C ALA A 186 0.72 -2.78 12.56
N TYR A 187 0.72 -1.53 12.10
CA TYR A 187 1.57 -0.47 12.67
C TYR A 187 0.88 0.34 13.76
N THR A 188 -0.43 0.50 13.67
CA THR A 188 -1.20 1.34 14.61
C THR A 188 -1.85 0.55 15.75
N GLY A 189 -1.99 -0.77 15.60
CA GLY A 189 -2.77 -1.62 16.51
C GLY A 189 -4.29 -1.41 16.41
N ILE A 190 -4.76 -0.54 15.51
CA ILE A 190 -6.20 -0.30 15.28
C ILE A 190 -6.69 -1.30 14.25
N THR A 191 -7.75 -2.05 14.55
CA THR A 191 -8.26 -3.08 13.65
C THR A 191 -8.84 -2.51 12.36
N PRO A 192 -8.83 -3.26 11.24
CA PRO A 192 -9.49 -2.84 10.00
C PRO A 192 -10.97 -2.54 10.21
N ALA A 193 -11.67 -3.30 11.05
CA ALA A 193 -13.07 -3.08 11.39
C ALA A 193 -13.28 -1.75 12.15
N SER A 194 -12.36 -1.38 13.07
CA SER A 194 -12.44 -0.10 13.79
C SER A 194 -12.28 1.10 12.87
N TYR A 195 -11.37 1.03 11.89
CA TYR A 195 -11.28 2.04 10.84
C TYR A 195 -12.55 2.07 10.00
N ALA A 196 -12.98 0.92 9.50
CA ALA A 196 -14.14 0.80 8.62
C ALA A 196 -15.44 1.30 9.26
N ALA A 197 -15.61 1.13 10.57
CA ALA A 197 -16.80 1.58 11.31
C ALA A 197 -17.07 3.09 11.22
N LEU A 198 -16.04 3.89 10.88
CA LEU A 198 -16.18 5.34 10.74
C LEU A 198 -16.75 5.76 9.38
N PHE A 199 -16.80 4.89 8.38
CA PHE A 199 -17.12 5.23 6.99
C PHE A 199 -18.34 4.48 6.47
N ASP A 200 -19.05 5.05 5.50
CA ASP A 200 -20.13 4.36 4.79
C ASP A 200 -19.57 3.27 3.89
N THR A 201 -18.52 3.59 3.13
CA THR A 201 -17.86 2.65 2.24
C THR A 201 -16.36 2.59 2.47
N VAL A 202 -15.78 1.40 2.29
CA VAL A 202 -14.34 1.13 2.45
C VAL A 202 -13.82 0.33 1.27
N TYR A 203 -12.78 0.81 0.62
CA TYR A 203 -12.04 0.10 -0.41
C TYR A 203 -10.78 -0.56 0.16
N VAL A 204 -10.50 -1.81 -0.25
CA VAL A 204 -9.28 -2.55 0.05
C VAL A 204 -8.69 -3.14 -1.24
N SER A 205 -7.37 -3.03 -1.41
CA SER A 205 -6.67 -3.60 -2.58
C SER A 205 -6.30 -5.07 -2.36
N LEU A 206 -6.53 -5.91 -3.38
CA LEU A 206 -6.15 -7.32 -3.36
C LEU A 206 -4.77 -7.59 -3.98
N TYR A 207 -4.32 -6.75 -4.94
CA TYR A 207 -3.08 -6.95 -5.69
C TYR A 207 -1.82 -6.38 -5.02
N LYS A 208 -1.96 -5.68 -3.90
CA LYS A 208 -0.82 -5.17 -3.15
C LYS A 208 -0.26 -6.29 -2.24
N TYR A 209 -0.65 -6.34 -1.02
CA TYR A 209 -0.14 -7.26 0.00
C TYR A 209 -0.90 -8.61 0.08
N PHE A 210 -2.07 -8.73 -0.55
CA PHE A 210 -2.75 -10.03 -0.71
C PHE A 210 -2.38 -10.74 -2.02
N ASN A 211 -1.41 -10.23 -2.76
CA ASN A 211 -0.69 -10.87 -3.86
C ASN A 211 -1.56 -11.35 -5.05
N ALA A 212 -2.82 -10.99 -5.16
CA ALA A 212 -3.60 -11.22 -6.36
C ALA A 212 -3.00 -10.46 -7.55
N ALA A 213 -3.16 -10.95 -8.78
CA ALA A 213 -2.65 -10.24 -9.96
C ALA A 213 -3.46 -8.98 -10.29
N ALA A 214 -4.72 -8.92 -9.85
CA ALA A 214 -5.63 -7.77 -9.95
C ALA A 214 -6.68 -7.85 -8.86
N GLY A 215 -7.51 -6.80 -8.76
CA GLY A 215 -8.69 -6.82 -7.91
C GLY A 215 -8.66 -5.88 -6.73
N ALA A 216 -9.85 -5.57 -6.30
CA ALA A 216 -10.20 -4.71 -5.19
C ALA A 216 -11.49 -5.22 -4.56
N VAL A 217 -11.72 -4.85 -3.31
CA VAL A 217 -13.01 -5.05 -2.65
C VAL A 217 -13.53 -3.70 -2.19
N LEU A 218 -14.80 -3.42 -2.44
CA LEU A 218 -15.53 -2.30 -1.89
C LEU A 218 -16.59 -2.84 -0.93
N ALA A 219 -16.53 -2.43 0.33
CA ALA A 219 -17.44 -2.89 1.38
C ALA A 219 -18.27 -1.75 1.95
N GLY A 220 -19.52 -2.03 2.36
CA GLY A 220 -20.44 -1.05 2.91
C GLY A 220 -21.78 -1.66 3.35
N PRO A 221 -22.82 -0.81 3.53
CA PRO A 221 -24.19 -1.27 3.75
C PRO A 221 -24.73 -2.03 2.55
N THR A 222 -25.60 -3.03 2.80
CA THR A 222 -26.19 -3.87 1.75
C THR A 222 -26.87 -3.05 0.66
N GLU A 223 -27.70 -2.07 1.03
CA GLU A 223 -28.44 -1.22 0.10
C GLU A 223 -27.57 -0.38 -0.84
N LEU A 224 -26.31 -0.08 -0.44
CA LEU A 224 -25.36 0.58 -1.34
C LEU A 224 -24.63 -0.41 -2.23
N ILE A 225 -24.20 -1.55 -1.67
CA ILE A 225 -23.34 -2.51 -2.37
C ILE A 225 -24.10 -3.34 -3.41
N GLU A 226 -25.33 -3.77 -3.11
CA GLU A 226 -26.18 -4.52 -4.08
C GLU A 226 -26.39 -3.75 -5.38
N ASN A 227 -26.64 -2.45 -5.27
CA ASN A 227 -26.88 -1.59 -6.44
C ASN A 227 -25.61 -1.35 -7.27
N LEU A 228 -24.42 -1.71 -6.76
CA LEU A 228 -23.16 -1.54 -7.49
C LEU A 228 -22.89 -2.62 -8.52
N TYR A 229 -23.59 -3.74 -8.48
CA TYR A 229 -23.39 -4.80 -9.48
C TYR A 229 -23.60 -4.31 -10.91
N ASP A 230 -24.72 -3.63 -11.16
CA ASP A 230 -25.02 -3.08 -12.47
C ASP A 230 -24.10 -1.91 -12.82
N GLN A 231 -23.75 -1.08 -11.84
CA GLN A 231 -22.77 -0.02 -12.01
C GLN A 231 -21.40 -0.59 -12.41
N ARG A 232 -20.92 -1.64 -11.73
CA ARG A 232 -19.68 -2.35 -12.08
C ARG A 232 -19.71 -2.80 -13.54
N ARG A 233 -20.83 -3.42 -13.97
CA ARG A 233 -21.01 -3.90 -15.35
C ARG A 233 -21.00 -2.74 -16.35
N MET A 234 -21.74 -1.67 -16.07
CA MET A 234 -21.81 -0.47 -16.92
C MET A 234 -20.44 0.17 -17.15
N PHE A 235 -19.58 0.18 -16.15
CA PHE A 235 -18.20 0.71 -16.25
C PHE A 235 -17.17 -0.34 -16.72
N GLY A 236 -17.61 -1.48 -17.29
CA GLY A 236 -16.73 -2.51 -17.85
C GLY A 236 -15.99 -3.35 -16.80
N GLY A 237 -16.41 -3.31 -15.54
CA GLY A 237 -15.74 -4.00 -14.44
C GLY A 237 -16.26 -5.42 -14.14
N SER A 238 -17.16 -5.98 -14.95
CA SER A 238 -17.59 -7.38 -14.82
C SER A 238 -16.64 -8.29 -15.61
N LEU A 239 -15.78 -9.01 -14.91
CA LEU A 239 -14.93 -10.03 -15.52
C LEU A 239 -15.73 -11.31 -15.74
N ARG A 240 -15.51 -11.99 -16.87
CA ARG A 240 -16.14 -13.29 -17.16
C ARG A 240 -15.82 -14.31 -16.08
N GLN A 241 -14.56 -14.32 -15.62
CA GLN A 241 -14.09 -15.15 -14.51
C GLN A 241 -13.09 -14.34 -13.67
N ALA A 242 -13.32 -14.23 -12.37
CA ALA A 242 -12.48 -13.53 -11.40
C ALA A 242 -11.88 -14.48 -10.34
N TRP A 243 -12.25 -15.77 -10.38
CA TRP A 243 -11.79 -16.76 -9.40
C TRP A 243 -10.26 -16.79 -9.20
N PRO A 244 -9.38 -16.61 -10.23
CA PRO A 244 -7.95 -16.66 -10.00
C PRO A 244 -7.47 -15.57 -9.05
N TYR A 245 -8.07 -14.38 -9.11
CA TYR A 245 -7.73 -13.26 -8.23
C TYR A 245 -8.29 -13.44 -6.82
N ALA A 246 -9.53 -13.95 -6.73
CA ALA A 246 -10.19 -14.20 -5.46
C ALA A 246 -9.50 -15.32 -4.68
N ALA A 247 -9.19 -16.45 -5.32
CA ALA A 247 -8.51 -17.58 -4.69
C ALA A 247 -7.14 -17.20 -4.13
N VAL A 248 -6.32 -16.47 -4.90
CA VAL A 248 -5.02 -16.00 -4.44
C VAL A 248 -5.16 -15.01 -3.28
N ALA A 249 -6.10 -14.05 -3.35
CA ALA A 249 -6.34 -13.13 -2.25
C ALA A 249 -6.77 -13.86 -0.97
N LEU A 250 -7.71 -14.79 -1.04
CA LEU A 250 -8.17 -15.59 0.10
C LEU A 250 -7.03 -16.39 0.75
N HIS A 251 -6.17 -17.00 -0.07
CA HIS A 251 -4.99 -17.73 0.42
C HIS A 251 -4.09 -16.84 1.29
N TYR A 252 -3.86 -15.59 0.89
CA TYR A 252 -2.98 -14.69 1.64
C TYR A 252 -3.69 -13.90 2.75
N ILE A 253 -5.00 -13.71 2.71
CA ILE A 253 -5.77 -13.05 3.78
C ILE A 253 -5.67 -13.82 5.09
N GLY A 254 -5.70 -15.17 5.04
CA GLY A 254 -5.60 -16.01 6.23
C GLY A 254 -4.32 -15.73 7.02
N GLY A 255 -4.43 -15.30 8.30
CA GLY A 255 -3.29 -15.02 9.18
C GLY A 255 -2.38 -13.86 8.73
N PHE A 256 -2.82 -13.01 7.81
CA PHE A 256 -2.01 -11.90 7.29
C PHE A 256 -1.53 -10.96 8.40
N GLY A 257 -2.40 -10.56 9.33
CA GLY A 257 -2.06 -9.62 10.41
C GLY A 257 -0.83 -10.09 11.20
N GLU A 258 -0.88 -11.30 11.74
CA GLU A 258 0.22 -11.88 12.53
C GLU A 258 1.51 -12.03 11.72
N ARG A 259 1.41 -12.46 10.45
CA ARG A 259 2.60 -12.57 9.58
C ARG A 259 3.21 -11.21 9.31
N PHE A 260 2.38 -10.21 9.05
CA PHE A 260 2.87 -8.87 8.73
C PHE A 260 3.42 -8.14 9.97
N GLU A 261 2.85 -8.32 11.16
CA GLU A 261 3.41 -7.81 12.41
C GLU A 261 4.82 -8.35 12.66
N ARG A 262 5.04 -9.65 12.42
CA ARG A 262 6.40 -10.24 12.49
C ARG A 262 7.34 -9.63 11.44
N ALA A 263 6.84 -9.37 10.23
CA ALA A 263 7.64 -8.72 9.17
C ALA A 263 8.01 -7.28 9.56
N ALA A 264 7.08 -6.53 10.14
CA ALA A 264 7.32 -5.17 10.64
C ALA A 264 8.37 -5.15 11.76
N ALA A 265 8.30 -6.09 12.71
CA ALA A 265 9.29 -6.24 13.77
C ALA A 265 10.68 -6.61 13.24
N ALA A 266 10.75 -7.52 12.26
CA ALA A 266 12.02 -7.87 11.59
C ALA A 266 12.61 -6.67 10.83
N ALA A 267 11.77 -5.87 10.17
CA ALA A 267 12.20 -4.66 9.48
C ALA A 267 12.73 -3.61 10.46
N GLU A 268 12.10 -3.44 11.62
CA GLU A 268 12.61 -2.49 12.62
C GLU A 268 14.00 -2.92 13.15
N THR A 269 14.24 -4.21 13.34
CA THR A 269 15.58 -4.73 13.69
C THR A 269 16.63 -4.36 12.63
N LEU A 270 16.31 -4.54 11.34
CA LEU A 270 17.15 -4.12 10.22
C LEU A 270 17.41 -2.60 10.26
N PHE A 271 16.35 -1.80 10.39
CA PHE A 271 16.49 -0.34 10.37
C PHE A 271 17.25 0.19 11.56
N GLN A 272 17.16 -0.42 12.75
CA GLN A 272 17.98 -0.08 13.91
C GLN A 272 19.47 -0.34 13.63
N ALA A 273 19.82 -1.44 12.99
CA ALA A 273 21.20 -1.71 12.60
C ALA A 273 21.72 -0.69 11.58
N LEU A 274 20.91 -0.33 10.58
CA LEU A 274 21.28 0.68 9.57
C LEU A 274 21.44 2.08 10.16
N ARG A 275 20.60 2.50 11.12
CA ARG A 275 20.72 3.79 11.82
C ARG A 275 22.05 3.97 12.57
N ARG A 276 22.70 2.86 12.97
CA ARG A 276 24.01 2.88 13.64
C ARG A 276 25.18 2.99 12.66
N HIS A 277 24.94 2.78 11.36
CA HIS A 277 25.99 2.79 10.35
C HIS A 277 26.21 4.20 9.79
N PRO A 278 27.45 4.76 9.87
CA PRO A 278 27.70 6.16 9.48
C PRO A 278 27.55 6.41 7.96
N GLY A 279 27.54 5.38 7.15
CA GLY A 279 27.39 5.46 5.68
C GLY A 279 25.96 5.63 5.19
N CYS A 280 24.97 5.62 6.08
CA CYS A 280 23.57 5.77 5.68
C CYS A 280 22.70 6.44 6.77
N GLU A 281 21.54 6.91 6.35
CA GLU A 281 20.50 7.48 7.21
C GLU A 281 19.16 6.83 6.89
N VAL A 282 18.45 6.34 7.91
CA VAL A 282 17.10 5.80 7.78
C VAL A 282 16.10 6.88 8.16
N ARG A 283 15.28 7.29 7.19
CA ARG A 283 14.23 8.31 7.36
C ARG A 283 12.85 7.67 7.27
N ARG A 284 12.03 7.94 8.27
CA ARG A 284 10.65 7.46 8.32
C ARG A 284 9.81 8.46 9.10
N PRO A 285 8.70 8.99 8.55
CA PRO A 285 7.73 9.77 9.31
C PRO A 285 7.22 8.96 10.51
N ALA A 286 6.87 9.65 11.61
CA ALA A 286 6.42 8.99 12.83
C ALA A 286 5.18 8.11 12.62
N ALA A 287 4.26 8.55 11.74
CA ALA A 287 3.03 7.85 11.40
C ALA A 287 3.13 7.01 10.11
N ALA A 288 4.35 6.74 9.59
CA ALA A 288 4.52 5.93 8.39
C ALA A 288 4.32 4.44 8.68
N THR A 289 3.86 3.72 7.65
CA THR A 289 3.65 2.27 7.70
C THR A 289 4.87 1.51 7.14
N ASN A 290 4.70 0.79 6.05
CA ASN A 290 5.72 -0.12 5.51
C ASN A 290 6.75 0.52 4.57
N VAL A 291 6.68 1.83 4.35
CA VAL A 291 7.61 2.55 3.46
C VAL A 291 8.66 3.29 4.29
N THR A 292 9.93 3.05 3.98
CA THR A 292 11.08 3.66 4.67
C THR A 292 12.04 4.21 3.62
N ARG A 293 12.57 5.43 3.84
CA ARG A 293 13.62 6.02 3.03
C ARG A 293 14.98 5.69 3.61
N LEU A 294 15.88 5.20 2.76
CA LEU A 294 17.27 4.95 3.07
C LEU A 294 18.14 5.89 2.23
N ARG A 295 18.76 6.87 2.86
CA ARG A 295 19.79 7.70 2.25
C ARG A 295 21.16 7.06 2.47
N VAL A 296 21.90 6.82 1.40
CA VAL A 296 23.25 6.25 1.44
C VAL A 296 24.23 7.31 0.95
N PHE A 297 25.30 7.53 1.71
CA PHE A 297 26.25 8.60 1.45
C PHE A 297 27.41 8.16 0.54
N GLY A 298 27.86 9.10 -0.30
CA GLY A 298 29.06 8.97 -1.12
C GLY A 298 29.06 7.74 -2.05
N ALA A 299 30.22 7.20 -2.30
CA ALA A 299 30.45 6.07 -3.22
C ALA A 299 29.77 4.75 -2.81
N GLY A 300 29.31 4.64 -1.55
CA GLY A 300 28.54 3.49 -1.09
C GLY A 300 27.17 3.34 -1.78
N ALA A 301 26.64 4.42 -2.34
CA ALA A 301 25.35 4.41 -3.06
C ALA A 301 25.44 3.84 -4.46
N GLU A 302 26.58 4.01 -5.15
CA GLU A 302 26.77 3.57 -6.53
C GLU A 302 26.69 2.04 -6.64
N GLY A 303 25.82 1.52 -7.55
CA GLY A 303 25.63 0.09 -7.76
C GLY A 303 25.11 -0.69 -6.53
N LEU A 304 24.53 -0.01 -5.54
CA LEU A 304 23.99 -0.66 -4.33
C LEU A 304 22.89 -1.69 -4.65
N PRO A 305 21.90 -1.42 -5.53
CA PRO A 305 20.87 -2.41 -5.88
C PRO A 305 21.48 -3.71 -6.43
N GLU A 306 22.48 -3.62 -7.28
CA GLU A 306 23.18 -4.76 -7.91
C GLU A 306 23.98 -5.55 -6.88
N ARG A 307 24.71 -4.87 -5.97
CA ARG A 307 25.45 -5.53 -4.87
C ARG A 307 24.55 -6.26 -3.90
N LEU A 308 23.39 -5.68 -3.57
CA LEU A 308 22.38 -6.32 -2.73
C LEU A 308 21.74 -7.51 -3.45
N LEU A 309 21.38 -7.34 -4.74
CA LEU A 309 20.76 -8.40 -5.53
C LEU A 309 21.68 -9.64 -5.63
N ALA A 310 22.98 -9.43 -5.85
CA ALA A 310 23.98 -10.51 -5.87
C ALA A 310 24.03 -11.31 -4.55
N ARG A 311 23.51 -10.77 -3.46
CA ARG A 311 23.42 -11.41 -2.13
C ARG A 311 21.98 -11.83 -1.76
N GLY A 312 21.07 -11.80 -2.73
CA GLY A 312 19.66 -12.19 -2.54
C GLY A 312 18.79 -11.15 -1.85
N ILE A 313 19.15 -9.86 -1.94
CA ILE A 313 18.30 -8.75 -1.49
C ILE A 313 18.03 -7.83 -2.67
N ALA A 314 16.75 -7.60 -2.97
CA ALA A 314 16.32 -6.77 -4.08
C ALA A 314 15.67 -5.48 -3.58
N ILE A 315 16.22 -4.33 -4.01
CA ILE A 315 15.66 -3.00 -3.79
C ILE A 315 15.34 -2.32 -5.14
N ARG A 316 14.58 -1.24 -5.12
CA ARG A 316 14.35 -0.39 -6.30
C ARG A 316 15.61 0.40 -6.64
N PRO A 317 15.76 0.89 -7.89
CA PRO A 317 16.71 1.95 -8.21
C PRO A 317 16.52 3.17 -7.29
N ALA A 318 17.56 3.97 -7.19
CA ALA A 318 17.50 5.21 -6.41
C ALA A 318 16.40 6.14 -6.93
N LEU A 319 15.71 6.82 -6.01
CA LEU A 319 14.76 7.88 -6.35
C LEU A 319 15.51 9.12 -6.84
N HIS A 320 16.60 9.44 -6.16
CA HIS A 320 17.50 10.55 -6.46
C HIS A 320 18.93 10.07 -6.22
N ALA A 321 19.83 10.47 -7.09
CA ALA A 321 21.28 10.22 -6.95
C ALA A 321 22.06 11.51 -7.24
N SER A 322 23.11 11.74 -6.46
CA SER A 322 24.04 12.84 -6.58
C SER A 322 25.45 12.38 -6.19
N PRO A 323 26.49 13.20 -6.40
CA PRO A 323 27.84 12.87 -5.92
C PRO A 323 27.95 12.64 -4.39
N GLU A 324 27.05 13.27 -3.60
CA GLU A 324 27.00 13.12 -2.16
C GLU A 324 26.31 11.82 -1.71
N GLY A 325 25.64 11.09 -2.61
CA GLY A 325 24.94 9.84 -2.31
C GLY A 325 23.63 9.66 -3.05
N ALA A 326 22.83 8.69 -2.59
CA ALA A 326 21.53 8.41 -3.18
C ALA A 326 20.46 8.07 -2.14
N GLU A 327 19.19 8.26 -2.52
CA GLU A 327 18.03 7.92 -1.69
C GLU A 327 17.26 6.77 -2.31
N PHE A 328 16.96 5.75 -1.50
CA PHE A 328 16.23 4.55 -1.88
C PHE A 328 14.93 4.45 -1.08
N GLU A 329 13.90 3.90 -1.71
CA GLU A 329 12.63 3.60 -1.05
C GLU A 329 12.53 2.09 -0.80
N LEU A 330 12.35 1.71 0.46
CA LEU A 330 12.27 0.34 0.93
C LEU A 330 10.84 0.03 1.40
N PHE A 331 10.22 -0.98 0.80
CA PHE A 331 8.91 -1.48 1.18
C PHE A 331 9.06 -2.72 2.07
N THR A 332 8.71 -2.61 3.34
CA THR A 332 8.59 -3.79 4.21
C THR A 332 7.43 -4.66 3.74
N ASN A 333 7.70 -5.95 3.57
CA ASN A 333 6.71 -6.97 3.23
C ASN A 333 7.13 -8.33 3.83
N GLU A 334 6.27 -9.34 3.70
CA GLU A 334 6.48 -10.66 4.31
C GLU A 334 7.75 -11.39 3.81
N THR A 335 8.38 -11.00 2.70
CA THR A 335 9.61 -11.65 2.23
C THR A 335 10.78 -11.46 3.19
N ILE A 336 10.75 -10.44 4.06
CA ILE A 336 11.78 -10.23 5.09
C ILE A 336 11.87 -11.43 6.06
N LEU A 337 10.80 -12.20 6.22
CA LEU A 337 10.77 -13.38 7.07
C LEU A 337 11.50 -14.60 6.46
N ARG A 338 11.95 -14.51 5.20
CA ARG A 338 12.71 -15.57 4.52
C ARG A 338 14.14 -15.73 5.04
N ARG A 339 14.64 -14.73 5.78
CA ARG A 339 15.98 -14.72 6.41
C ARG A 339 15.91 -14.08 7.81
N PRO A 340 16.84 -14.40 8.71
CA PRO A 340 17.00 -13.68 9.97
C PRO A 340 17.29 -12.19 9.73
N ALA A 341 16.65 -11.30 10.49
CA ALA A 341 16.80 -9.85 10.32
C ALA A 341 18.25 -9.37 10.46
N ASN A 342 19.04 -9.98 11.36
CA ASN A 342 20.46 -9.67 11.53
C ASN A 342 21.29 -10.06 10.28
N GLU A 343 20.99 -11.20 9.63
CA GLU A 343 21.65 -11.60 8.36
C GLU A 343 21.36 -10.55 7.27
N ILE A 344 20.12 -10.08 7.17
CA ILE A 344 19.73 -9.02 6.22
C ILE A 344 20.52 -7.74 6.51
N ALA A 345 20.63 -7.34 7.78
CA ALA A 345 21.37 -6.15 8.19
C ALA A 345 22.86 -6.24 7.84
N GLU A 346 23.50 -7.38 8.09
CA GLU A 346 24.88 -7.63 7.73
C GLU A 346 25.12 -7.55 6.21
N ILE A 347 24.19 -8.09 5.42
CA ILE A 347 24.25 -8.02 3.94
C ILE A 347 24.15 -6.55 3.49
N PHE A 348 23.22 -5.75 4.05
CA PHE A 348 23.10 -4.33 3.74
C PHE A 348 24.38 -3.58 4.09
N ILE A 349 24.87 -3.72 5.33
CA ILE A 349 26.09 -3.05 5.81
C ILE A 349 27.30 -3.44 4.96
N GLY A 350 27.45 -4.74 4.64
CA GLY A 350 28.52 -5.20 3.78
C GLY A 350 28.42 -4.70 2.32
N ALA A 351 27.20 -4.39 1.86
CA ALA A 351 26.97 -3.83 0.52
C ALA A 351 27.20 -2.29 0.48
N LEU A 352 27.20 -1.59 1.60
CA LEU A 352 27.51 -0.15 1.68
C LEU A 352 29.01 0.14 1.46
N LYS A 353 29.89 -0.87 1.53
CA LYS A 353 31.31 -0.69 1.24
C LYS A 353 31.53 -0.57 -0.27
N PRO A 354 32.24 0.48 -0.77
CA PRO A 354 32.53 0.60 -2.20
C PRO A 354 33.36 -0.59 -2.72
N LEU A 355 33.12 -1.01 -3.96
CA LEU A 355 33.85 -2.10 -4.61
C LEU A 355 35.39 -1.90 -4.62
N SER A 356 35.86 -0.65 -4.65
CA SER A 356 37.29 -0.30 -4.55
C SER A 356 37.91 -0.71 -3.21
N ALA A 357 37.15 -0.73 -2.11
CA ALA A 357 37.63 -1.15 -0.80
C ALA A 357 37.76 -2.68 -0.66
N LEU A 358 37.06 -3.46 -1.48
CA LEU A 358 37.13 -4.93 -1.49
C LEU A 358 38.31 -5.48 -2.27
N LYS A 359 38.84 -4.73 -3.26
CA LYS A 359 40.02 -5.10 -4.05
C LYS A 359 41.36 -4.80 -3.38
N GLY A 360 41.36 -3.96 -2.31
CA GLY A 360 42.55 -3.56 -1.58
C GLY A 360 43.07 -4.59 -0.55
N GLY A 361 42.28 -5.60 -0.19
CA GLY A 361 42.64 -6.60 0.82
C GLY A 361 43.49 -7.78 0.34
N GLU A 362 43.51 -8.07 -0.96
CA GLU A 362 44.26 -9.20 -1.51
C GLU A 362 45.60 -8.83 -2.14
N GLY A 363 45.90 -7.53 -2.29
CA GLY A 363 47.15 -7.04 -2.94
C GLY A 363 48.33 -6.84 -1.97
N GLY A 364 48.13 -6.88 -0.65
CA GLY A 364 49.13 -6.56 0.37
C GLY A 364 50.06 -7.68 0.78
N ALA A 365 49.77 -8.95 0.40
CA ALA A 365 50.55 -10.12 0.88
C ALA A 365 51.57 -10.71 -0.12
N ARG A 366 51.72 -10.11 -1.31
CA ARG A 366 52.64 -10.69 -2.36
C ARG A 366 53.83 -9.81 -2.77
N ARG A 367 54.20 -8.77 -2.00
CA ARG A 367 55.38 -7.91 -2.26
C ARG A 367 56.50 -7.99 -1.24
N ALA A 368 56.49 -8.95 -0.33
CA ALA A 368 57.56 -9.10 0.69
C ALA A 368 58.46 -10.33 0.48
N ALA A 369 58.50 -10.92 -0.71
CA ALA A 369 59.38 -12.08 -0.95
C ALA A 369 59.95 -12.05 -2.38
N MET A 370 60.77 -11.02 -2.71
CA MET A 370 61.76 -11.09 -3.79
C MET A 370 62.69 -9.87 -3.71
N GLY A 371 63.76 -10.00 -2.98
CA GLY A 371 64.78 -8.98 -2.85
C GLY A 371 65.94 -9.40 -1.97
N ALA A 372 66.55 -10.57 -2.27
CA ALA A 372 67.91 -10.86 -1.79
C ALA A 372 68.57 -11.92 -2.70
N THR A 373 69.74 -11.56 -3.17
CA THR A 373 70.78 -12.27 -3.94
C THR A 373 70.75 -11.92 -5.44
N VAL A 374 71.82 -11.28 -5.99
CA VAL A 374 73.19 -11.72 -6.15
C VAL A 374 74.05 -10.55 -6.63
N SER A 375 75.29 -10.42 -6.03
CA SER A 375 76.63 -9.87 -6.41
C SER A 375 76.70 -8.61 -7.25
#